data_7f3f93c43e54fc1629029bf6c3b529f8
#
_entry.id   7f3f93c43e54fc1629029bf6c3b529f8
#
_cell.length_a   1.000
_cell.length_b   1.000
_cell.length_c   1.000
_cell.angle_alpha   90.00
_cell.angle_beta   90.00
_cell.angle_gamma   90.00
#
_symmetry.space_group_name_H-M   'P 1'
#
loop_
_entity.id
_entity.type
_entity.pdbx_description
1 polymer ?
#
loop_
_entity_poly.entity_id
_entity_poly.type
_entity_poly.pdbx_seq_one_letter_code
_entity_poly.pdbx_strand_id
1 'polypeptide(L)'
;MSAGFDAQLPLDTGPARVLVVEDEPRLAALLADYLRADGHEAECVADGRDVLPAWLARRHDLILLDLMLPGQDGLSVCRELRARSSVPILILTARADEADRLLGLELGADDYIAKNPFSPREVMARVKAVLRRSRAGLTPPSAGATPPLQIDDAGWRASWQGQVLDLTPIEFRLLRTLAAQPGRVYARAQLLAQLHDDGRAVTERAVDSHVKNLRRKLEQAGAGADRIRAIYGVGYRFDA
;
A
#
# COMPACT_ATOMS: atom_id res chain seq x y z
N MET A 1 -15.47 -31.47 28.08
CA MET A 1 -15.07 -30.04 28.05
C MET A 1 -14.46 -29.80 26.69
N SER A 2 -15.29 -29.34 25.75
CA SER A 2 -14.91 -29.11 24.34
C SER A 2 -14.52 -27.64 24.21
N ALA A 3 -13.25 -27.40 23.94
CA ALA A 3 -12.77 -26.09 23.56
C ALA A 3 -13.22 -25.82 22.11
N GLY A 4 -14.18 -24.89 21.96
CA GLY A 4 -14.60 -24.41 20.66
C GLY A 4 -13.44 -23.64 20.02
N PHE A 5 -12.99 -24.14 18.88
CA PHE A 5 -12.10 -23.43 17.96
C PHE A 5 -12.97 -22.41 17.23
N ASP A 6 -12.97 -21.16 17.69
CA ASP A 6 -13.59 -20.06 16.96
C ASP A 6 -12.81 -19.88 15.66
N ALA A 7 -13.29 -20.51 14.61
CA ALA A 7 -12.87 -20.23 13.25
C ALA A 7 -13.30 -18.80 12.92
N GLN A 8 -12.38 -17.87 13.03
CA GLN A 8 -12.52 -16.52 12.49
C GLN A 8 -12.90 -16.64 11.02
N LEU A 9 -14.18 -16.43 10.71
CA LEU A 9 -14.68 -16.33 9.35
C LEU A 9 -13.81 -15.35 8.56
N PRO A 10 -13.38 -15.70 7.34
CA PRO A 10 -12.66 -14.76 6.48
C PRO A 10 -13.56 -13.54 6.27
N LEU A 11 -13.05 -12.35 6.56
CA LEU A 11 -13.71 -11.09 6.22
C LEU A 11 -13.98 -11.12 4.72
N ASP A 12 -15.28 -11.27 4.39
CA ASP A 12 -15.78 -11.34 3.02
C ASP A 12 -15.45 -10.02 2.31
N THR A 13 -14.38 -10.02 1.57
CA THR A 13 -14.08 -8.94 0.65
C THR A 13 -14.94 -9.19 -0.59
N GLY A 14 -16.16 -8.64 -0.63
CA GLY A 14 -17.06 -8.76 -1.76
C GLY A 14 -16.38 -8.58 -3.13
N PRO A 15 -17.06 -8.85 -4.26
CA PRO A 15 -16.48 -8.80 -5.59
C PRO A 15 -15.74 -7.47 -5.83
N ALA A 16 -14.54 -7.54 -6.38
CA ALA A 16 -13.73 -6.40 -6.78
C ALA A 16 -13.56 -6.40 -8.30
N ARG A 17 -13.42 -5.22 -8.90
CA ARG A 17 -13.04 -5.07 -10.30
C ARG A 17 -11.53 -4.90 -10.40
N VAL A 18 -10.88 -5.82 -11.09
CA VAL A 18 -9.43 -5.81 -11.26
C VAL A 18 -9.10 -5.59 -12.73
N LEU A 19 -8.28 -4.58 -13.02
CA LEU A 19 -7.72 -4.36 -14.35
C LEU A 19 -6.39 -5.13 -14.44
N VAL A 20 -6.32 -6.09 -15.37
CA VAL A 20 -5.12 -6.86 -15.68
C VAL A 20 -4.47 -6.24 -16.91
N VAL A 21 -3.28 -5.68 -16.73
CA VAL A 21 -2.51 -5.02 -17.77
C VAL A 21 -1.30 -5.90 -18.09
N GLU A 22 -1.41 -6.66 -19.19
CA GLU A 22 -0.47 -7.73 -19.53
C GLU A 22 -0.51 -7.97 -21.04
N ASP A 23 0.62 -7.89 -21.71
CA ASP A 23 0.73 -8.05 -23.17
C ASP A 23 0.80 -9.52 -23.61
N GLU A 24 1.15 -10.44 -22.69
CA GLU A 24 1.14 -11.88 -22.98
C GLU A 24 -0.30 -12.45 -22.78
N PRO A 25 -1.02 -12.84 -23.87
CA PRO A 25 -2.43 -13.21 -23.78
C PRO A 25 -2.69 -14.43 -22.87
N ARG A 26 -1.73 -15.38 -22.84
CA ARG A 26 -1.86 -16.59 -22.00
C ARG A 26 -1.78 -16.25 -20.52
N LEU A 27 -0.88 -15.34 -20.14
CA LEU A 27 -0.72 -14.92 -18.77
C LEU A 27 -1.88 -14.04 -18.33
N ALA A 28 -2.33 -13.11 -19.19
CA ALA A 28 -3.51 -12.30 -18.93
C ALA A 28 -4.77 -13.16 -18.69
N ALA A 29 -5.00 -14.17 -19.55
CA ALA A 29 -6.12 -15.09 -19.39
C ALA A 29 -6.02 -15.90 -18.09
N LEU A 30 -4.84 -16.42 -17.77
CA LEU A 30 -4.59 -17.16 -16.54
C LEU A 30 -4.90 -16.32 -15.29
N LEU A 31 -4.41 -15.08 -15.24
CA LEU A 31 -4.68 -14.16 -14.13
C LEU A 31 -6.17 -13.84 -14.01
N ALA A 32 -6.83 -13.58 -15.14
CA ALA A 32 -8.27 -13.32 -15.16
C ALA A 32 -9.09 -14.50 -14.64
N ASP A 33 -8.71 -15.73 -15.00
CA ASP A 33 -9.39 -16.94 -14.53
C ASP A 33 -9.22 -17.16 -13.03
N TYR A 34 -8.01 -16.92 -12.49
CA TYR A 34 -7.79 -16.99 -11.04
C TYR A 34 -8.58 -15.91 -10.29
N LEU A 35 -8.65 -14.68 -10.81
CA LEU A 35 -9.44 -13.61 -10.23
C LEU A 35 -10.93 -13.93 -10.21
N ARG A 36 -11.46 -14.47 -11.32
CA ARG A 36 -12.87 -14.90 -11.41
C ARG A 36 -13.18 -16.06 -10.49
N ALA A 37 -12.26 -17.03 -10.38
CA ALA A 37 -12.39 -18.15 -9.43
C ALA A 37 -12.44 -17.67 -7.97
N ASP A 38 -11.78 -16.56 -7.65
CA ASP A 38 -11.84 -15.90 -6.33
C ASP A 38 -13.03 -14.93 -6.17
N GLY A 39 -13.95 -14.87 -7.16
CA GLY A 39 -15.18 -14.06 -7.11
C GLY A 39 -15.00 -12.59 -7.53
N HIS A 40 -13.91 -12.25 -8.22
CA HIS A 40 -13.64 -10.90 -8.70
C HIS A 40 -14.00 -10.74 -10.19
N GLU A 41 -14.29 -9.52 -10.63
CA GLU A 41 -14.39 -9.18 -12.06
C GLU A 41 -12.97 -8.87 -12.58
N ALA A 42 -12.62 -9.41 -13.76
CA ALA A 42 -11.34 -9.14 -14.40
C ALA A 42 -11.56 -8.58 -15.80
N GLU A 43 -10.97 -7.42 -16.06
CA GLU A 43 -10.84 -6.79 -17.38
C GLU A 43 -9.37 -6.83 -17.79
N CYS A 44 -9.05 -7.15 -19.05
CA CYS A 44 -7.70 -7.25 -19.54
C CYS A 44 -7.43 -6.20 -20.61
N VAL A 45 -6.26 -5.56 -20.53
CA VAL A 45 -5.68 -4.68 -21.57
C VAL A 45 -4.24 -5.09 -21.84
N ALA A 46 -3.82 -5.01 -23.10
CA ALA A 46 -2.51 -5.47 -23.53
C ALA A 46 -1.53 -4.34 -23.89
N ASP A 47 -2.00 -3.09 -23.94
CA ASP A 47 -1.21 -1.91 -24.32
C ASP A 47 -1.29 -0.86 -23.22
N GLY A 48 -0.15 -0.29 -22.85
CA GLY A 48 -0.09 0.72 -21.80
C GLY A 48 -0.94 1.97 -22.09
N ARG A 49 -1.15 2.31 -23.37
CA ARG A 49 -1.98 3.45 -23.79
C ARG A 49 -3.47 3.27 -23.49
N ASP A 50 -3.93 2.02 -23.39
CA ASP A 50 -5.34 1.71 -23.15
C ASP A 50 -5.67 1.66 -21.65
N VAL A 51 -4.69 1.68 -20.76
CA VAL A 51 -4.89 1.52 -19.31
C VAL A 51 -5.70 2.68 -18.72
N LEU A 52 -5.29 3.90 -18.98
CA LEU A 52 -5.98 5.08 -18.44
C LEU A 52 -7.42 5.22 -18.98
N PRO A 53 -7.68 5.04 -20.31
CA PRO A 53 -9.03 4.99 -20.85
C PRO A 53 -9.90 3.90 -20.21
N ALA A 54 -9.40 2.67 -20.07
CA ALA A 54 -10.12 1.57 -19.44
C ALA A 54 -10.45 1.88 -17.96
N TRP A 55 -9.47 2.39 -17.21
CA TRP A 55 -9.69 2.77 -15.81
C TRP A 55 -10.70 3.92 -15.66
N LEU A 56 -10.68 4.90 -16.55
CA LEU A 56 -11.64 6.02 -16.53
C LEU A 56 -13.06 5.57 -16.90
N ALA A 57 -13.19 4.65 -17.84
CA ALA A 57 -14.49 4.12 -18.28
C ALA A 57 -15.18 3.29 -17.19
N ARG A 58 -14.40 2.50 -16.46
CA ARG A 58 -14.88 1.63 -15.38
C ARG A 58 -13.94 1.70 -14.20
N ARG A 59 -14.22 2.49 -13.20
CA ARG A 59 -13.37 2.56 -11.99
C ARG A 59 -13.08 1.15 -11.46
N HIS A 60 -11.81 0.75 -11.50
CA HIS A 60 -11.33 -0.52 -10.97
C HIS A 60 -10.85 -0.34 -9.53
N ASP A 61 -10.97 -1.41 -8.74
CA ASP A 61 -10.57 -1.43 -7.32
C ASP A 61 -9.10 -1.78 -7.13
N LEU A 62 -8.47 -2.37 -8.17
CA LEU A 62 -7.06 -2.73 -8.20
C LEU A 62 -6.58 -2.86 -9.65
N ILE A 63 -5.31 -2.54 -9.89
CA ILE A 63 -4.63 -2.73 -11.18
C ILE A 63 -3.47 -3.69 -10.97
N LEU A 64 -3.45 -4.80 -11.73
CA LEU A 64 -2.28 -5.63 -11.93
C LEU A 64 -1.54 -5.10 -13.15
N LEU A 65 -0.30 -4.67 -12.99
CA LEU A 65 0.41 -3.91 -14.03
C LEU A 65 1.75 -4.56 -14.37
N ASP A 66 1.91 -5.02 -15.61
CA ASP A 66 3.24 -5.30 -16.12
C ASP A 66 3.99 -4.00 -16.44
N LEU A 67 5.30 -4.04 -16.32
CA LEU A 67 6.18 -2.93 -16.71
C LEU A 67 6.56 -2.98 -18.19
N MET A 68 6.64 -4.18 -18.77
CA MET A 68 7.11 -4.43 -20.13
C MET A 68 5.94 -4.41 -21.13
N LEU A 69 5.25 -3.29 -21.24
CA LEU A 69 4.09 -3.13 -22.12
C LEU A 69 4.46 -2.49 -23.45
N PRO A 70 3.78 -2.86 -24.53
CA PRO A 70 3.82 -2.10 -25.78
C PRO A 70 3.13 -0.74 -25.63
N GLY A 71 3.46 0.19 -26.52
CA GLY A 71 2.85 1.51 -26.61
C GLY A 71 3.33 2.46 -25.53
N GLN A 72 2.96 2.23 -24.27
CA GLN A 72 3.41 3.01 -23.11
C GLN A 72 3.94 2.07 -22.04
N ASP A 73 5.16 2.33 -21.57
CA ASP A 73 5.77 1.50 -20.51
C ASP A 73 5.02 1.59 -19.17
N GLY A 74 5.06 0.50 -18.41
CA GLY A 74 4.27 0.39 -17.17
C GLY A 74 4.67 1.37 -16.06
N LEU A 75 5.92 1.85 -16.01
CA LEU A 75 6.33 2.87 -15.05
C LEU A 75 5.70 4.22 -15.38
N SER A 76 5.63 4.58 -16.66
CA SER A 76 4.93 5.78 -17.13
C SER A 76 3.43 5.69 -16.86
N VAL A 77 2.81 4.53 -17.09
CA VAL A 77 1.41 4.25 -16.75
C VAL A 77 1.18 4.40 -15.24
N CYS A 78 2.05 3.82 -14.41
CA CYS A 78 1.96 3.93 -12.94
C CYS A 78 2.00 5.40 -12.49
N ARG A 79 2.95 6.18 -13.02
CA ARG A 79 3.08 7.62 -12.71
C ARG A 79 1.83 8.40 -13.10
N GLU A 80 1.27 8.13 -14.28
CA GLU A 80 0.08 8.82 -14.78
C GLU A 80 -1.17 8.49 -13.96
N LEU A 81 -1.35 7.23 -13.56
CA LEU A 81 -2.42 6.80 -12.67
C LEU A 81 -2.29 7.46 -11.29
N ARG A 82 -1.08 7.53 -10.73
CA ARG A 82 -0.83 8.16 -9.43
C ARG A 82 -1.06 9.67 -9.42
N ALA A 83 -0.82 10.33 -10.53
CA ALA A 83 -1.16 11.77 -10.65
C ALA A 83 -2.67 12.04 -10.55
N ARG A 84 -3.53 11.01 -10.76
CA ARG A 84 -4.99 11.14 -10.88
C ARG A 84 -5.78 10.31 -9.88
N SER A 85 -5.15 9.34 -9.21
CA SER A 85 -5.86 8.41 -8.33
C SER A 85 -4.97 7.74 -7.30
N SER A 86 -5.62 7.22 -6.26
CA SER A 86 -5.04 6.33 -5.26
C SER A 86 -5.43 4.87 -5.47
N VAL A 87 -5.87 4.50 -6.69
CA VAL A 87 -6.22 3.09 -6.99
C VAL A 87 -5.03 2.19 -6.69
N PRO A 88 -5.21 1.08 -5.97
CA PRO A 88 -4.12 0.15 -5.71
C PRO A 88 -3.48 -0.38 -6.99
N ILE A 89 -2.15 -0.33 -7.08
CA ILE A 89 -1.37 -0.86 -8.20
C ILE A 89 -0.41 -1.93 -7.68
N LEU A 90 -0.55 -3.13 -8.21
CA LEU A 90 0.31 -4.26 -7.96
C LEU A 90 1.14 -4.53 -9.21
N ILE A 91 2.43 -4.26 -9.15
CA ILE A 91 3.34 -4.48 -10.27
C ILE A 91 3.66 -5.98 -10.39
N LEU A 92 3.54 -6.51 -11.60
CA LEU A 92 3.85 -7.90 -11.95
C LEU A 92 4.79 -7.90 -13.16
N THR A 93 6.07 -8.22 -12.98
CA THR A 93 7.06 -8.06 -14.05
C THR A 93 8.16 -9.12 -14.02
N ALA A 94 8.70 -9.41 -15.21
CA ALA A 94 9.86 -10.29 -15.37
C ALA A 94 11.18 -9.63 -14.92
N ARG A 95 11.22 -8.31 -14.78
CA ARG A 95 12.40 -7.60 -14.29
C ARG A 95 12.55 -7.83 -12.79
N ALA A 96 13.60 -8.59 -12.43
CA ALA A 96 13.93 -8.92 -11.05
C ALA A 96 14.97 -7.95 -10.45
N ASP A 97 15.41 -6.94 -11.21
CA ASP A 97 16.44 -6.01 -10.77
C ASP A 97 15.96 -5.15 -9.59
N GLU A 98 16.78 -5.06 -8.57
CA GLU A 98 16.50 -4.31 -7.36
C GLU A 98 16.18 -2.84 -7.66
N ALA A 99 16.85 -2.27 -8.68
CA ALA A 99 16.62 -0.90 -9.13
C ALA A 99 15.20 -0.69 -9.71
N ASP A 100 14.71 -1.58 -10.55
CA ASP A 100 13.37 -1.48 -11.14
C ASP A 100 12.28 -1.68 -10.07
N ARG A 101 12.53 -2.56 -9.10
CA ARG A 101 11.64 -2.79 -7.95
C ARG A 101 11.55 -1.56 -7.05
N LEU A 102 12.69 -0.94 -6.74
CA LEU A 102 12.75 0.29 -5.97
C LEU A 102 12.04 1.43 -6.69
N LEU A 103 12.30 1.59 -8.00
CA LEU A 103 11.67 2.62 -8.81
C LEU A 103 10.14 2.45 -8.89
N GLY A 104 9.63 1.24 -9.05
CA GLY A 104 8.19 0.97 -9.06
C GLY A 104 7.51 1.34 -7.73
N LEU A 105 8.15 1.03 -6.61
CA LEU A 105 7.68 1.39 -5.27
C LEU A 105 7.80 2.90 -5.00
N GLU A 106 8.87 3.55 -5.48
CA GLU A 106 9.04 5.02 -5.41
C GLU A 106 7.97 5.77 -6.20
N LEU A 107 7.56 5.23 -7.34
CA LEU A 107 6.46 5.78 -8.14
C LEU A 107 5.07 5.53 -7.53
N GLY A 108 5.00 4.84 -6.39
CA GLY A 108 3.79 4.70 -5.60
C GLY A 108 3.02 3.39 -5.85
N ALA A 109 3.63 2.35 -6.43
CA ALA A 109 3.03 1.02 -6.45
C ALA A 109 2.84 0.49 -5.01
N ASP A 110 1.76 -0.24 -4.79
CA ASP A 110 1.41 -0.77 -3.46
C ASP A 110 2.14 -2.07 -3.13
N ASP A 111 2.52 -2.84 -4.15
CA ASP A 111 3.36 -4.03 -4.02
C ASP A 111 3.98 -4.40 -5.37
N TYR A 112 4.92 -5.35 -5.33
CA TYR A 112 5.70 -5.79 -6.48
C TYR A 112 5.86 -7.31 -6.45
N ILE A 113 5.62 -7.98 -7.58
CA ILE A 113 5.76 -9.42 -7.75
C ILE A 113 6.64 -9.71 -8.96
N ALA A 114 7.68 -10.53 -8.75
CA ALA A 114 8.49 -11.04 -9.84
C ALA A 114 7.74 -12.15 -10.60
N LYS A 115 7.77 -12.12 -11.93
CA LYS A 115 7.23 -13.19 -12.78
C LYS A 115 8.14 -14.44 -12.83
N ASN A 116 9.31 -14.42 -12.20
CA ASN A 116 10.24 -15.55 -12.20
C ASN A 116 10.75 -15.83 -10.77
N PRO A 117 10.39 -16.97 -10.13
CA PRO A 117 9.40 -17.93 -10.62
C PRO A 117 7.96 -17.40 -10.50
N PHE A 118 7.14 -17.64 -11.52
CA PHE A 118 5.73 -17.19 -11.51
C PHE A 118 4.86 -18.11 -10.65
N SER A 119 4.10 -17.50 -9.73
CA SER A 119 3.16 -18.19 -8.86
C SER A 119 1.79 -17.48 -8.86
N PRO A 120 0.77 -18.00 -9.55
CA PRO A 120 -0.58 -17.44 -9.51
C PRO A 120 -1.13 -17.35 -8.10
N ARG A 121 -0.83 -18.32 -7.24
CA ARG A 121 -1.27 -18.32 -5.83
C ARG A 121 -0.69 -17.16 -5.04
N GLU A 122 0.57 -16.81 -5.29
CA GLU A 122 1.21 -15.64 -4.66
C GLU A 122 0.53 -14.36 -5.12
N VAL A 123 0.27 -14.22 -6.44
CA VAL A 123 -0.44 -13.06 -7.00
C VAL A 123 -1.80 -12.90 -6.31
N MET A 124 -2.60 -13.97 -6.21
CA MET A 124 -3.91 -13.92 -5.55
C MET A 124 -3.83 -13.59 -4.06
N ALA A 125 -2.85 -14.12 -3.36
CA ALA A 125 -2.63 -13.78 -1.95
C ALA A 125 -2.34 -12.28 -1.76
N ARG A 126 -1.54 -11.69 -2.64
CA ARG A 126 -1.21 -10.26 -2.62
C ARG A 126 -2.40 -9.39 -3.05
N VAL A 127 -3.14 -9.80 -4.09
CA VAL A 127 -4.39 -9.14 -4.49
C VAL A 127 -5.35 -9.05 -3.30
N LYS A 128 -5.60 -10.17 -2.61
CA LYS A 128 -6.46 -10.19 -1.40
C LYS A 128 -5.93 -9.27 -0.30
N ALA A 129 -4.62 -9.28 -0.07
CA ALA A 129 -4.01 -8.42 0.95
C ALA A 129 -4.13 -6.93 0.62
N VAL A 130 -3.95 -6.55 -0.64
CA VAL A 130 -4.07 -5.16 -1.11
C VAL A 130 -5.52 -4.70 -1.08
N LEU A 131 -6.46 -5.49 -1.61
CA LEU A 131 -7.89 -5.17 -1.60
C LEU A 131 -8.43 -5.02 -0.17
N ARG A 132 -8.04 -5.91 0.76
CA ARG A 132 -8.41 -5.78 2.17
C ARG A 132 -7.93 -4.46 2.78
N ARG A 133 -6.68 -4.05 2.50
CA ARG A 133 -6.11 -2.78 2.98
C ARG A 133 -6.86 -1.57 2.40
N SER A 134 -7.10 -1.59 1.09
CA SER A 134 -7.83 -0.52 0.39
C SER A 134 -9.25 -0.34 0.94
N ARG A 135 -9.96 -1.44 1.20
CA ARG A 135 -11.34 -1.43 1.72
C ARG A 135 -11.41 -1.12 3.21
N ALA A 136 -10.41 -1.53 4.00
CA ALA A 136 -10.32 -1.14 5.41
C ALA A 136 -10.18 0.39 5.59
N GLY A 137 -9.59 1.08 4.62
CA GLY A 137 -9.58 2.54 4.56
C GLY A 137 -10.89 3.18 4.06
N LEU A 138 -11.79 2.38 3.45
CA LEU A 138 -13.08 2.82 2.92
C LEU A 138 -14.28 2.45 3.80
N THR A 139 -14.10 1.62 4.81
CA THR A 139 -15.14 1.41 5.82
C THR A 139 -15.32 2.73 6.57
N PRO A 140 -16.48 3.43 6.41
CA PRO A 140 -16.76 4.52 7.33
C PRO A 140 -16.73 3.93 8.73
N PRO A 141 -16.10 4.58 9.71
CA PRO A 141 -16.15 4.10 11.09
C PRO A 141 -17.62 3.87 11.39
N SER A 142 -17.95 2.67 11.86
CA SER A 142 -19.30 2.38 12.36
C SER A 142 -19.67 3.53 13.29
N ALA A 143 -20.82 4.14 13.03
CA ALA A 143 -21.27 5.36 13.71
C ALA A 143 -21.13 5.14 15.24
N GLY A 144 -20.11 5.73 15.85
CA GLY A 144 -19.84 5.67 17.28
C GLY A 144 -18.40 5.43 17.74
N ALA A 145 -17.50 4.90 16.90
CA ALA A 145 -16.12 4.71 17.30
C ALA A 145 -15.20 5.76 16.60
N THR A 146 -14.76 6.75 17.35
CA THR A 146 -13.69 7.65 16.95
C THR A 146 -12.43 6.81 16.68
N PRO A 147 -11.75 6.98 15.49
CA PRO A 147 -10.53 6.23 15.22
C PRO A 147 -9.52 6.44 16.34
N PRO A 148 -8.81 5.38 16.76
CA PRO A 148 -7.90 5.48 17.91
C PRO A 148 -6.81 6.52 17.68
N LEU A 149 -6.30 6.66 16.47
CA LEU A 149 -5.38 7.72 16.06
C LEU A 149 -6.16 8.84 15.36
N GLN A 150 -6.05 10.06 15.88
CA GLN A 150 -6.57 11.27 15.26
C GLN A 150 -5.40 12.19 14.93
N ILE A 151 -5.41 12.75 13.72
CA ILE A 151 -4.39 13.70 13.25
C ILE A 151 -5.10 14.98 12.84
N ASP A 152 -4.71 16.07 13.48
CA ASP A 152 -5.11 17.43 13.14
C ASP A 152 -3.94 18.13 12.44
N ASP A 153 -4.01 18.18 11.11
CA ASP A 153 -2.98 18.79 10.27
C ASP A 153 -2.89 20.31 10.48
N ALA A 154 -4.02 20.97 10.72
CA ALA A 154 -4.06 22.42 10.91
C ALA A 154 -3.44 22.82 12.25
N GLY A 155 -3.70 22.04 13.29
CA GLY A 155 -3.16 22.27 14.63
C GLY A 155 -1.81 21.63 14.89
N TRP A 156 -1.25 20.86 13.96
CA TRP A 156 -0.01 20.08 14.13
C TRP A 156 -0.07 19.16 15.35
N ARG A 157 -1.23 18.56 15.59
CA ARG A 157 -1.49 17.70 16.74
C ARG A 157 -1.91 16.31 16.32
N ALA A 158 -1.52 15.34 17.12
CA ALA A 158 -2.02 13.97 17.01
C ALA A 158 -2.45 13.49 18.39
N SER A 159 -3.48 12.64 18.45
CA SER A 159 -3.93 12.00 19.67
C SER A 159 -4.22 10.52 19.43
N TRP A 160 -4.00 9.71 20.45
CA TRP A 160 -4.34 8.30 20.48
C TRP A 160 -5.43 8.08 21.53
N GLN A 161 -6.61 7.60 21.11
CA GLN A 161 -7.77 7.40 21.99
C GLN A 161 -8.10 8.63 22.86
N GLY A 162 -7.94 9.83 22.29
CA GLY A 162 -8.15 11.10 22.97
C GLY A 162 -6.96 11.64 23.78
N GLN A 163 -5.91 10.84 24.00
CA GLN A 163 -4.68 11.30 24.65
C GLN A 163 -3.78 12.00 23.64
N VAL A 164 -3.48 13.27 23.87
CA VAL A 164 -2.60 14.06 22.99
C VAL A 164 -1.19 13.51 23.03
N LEU A 165 -0.59 13.32 21.85
CA LEU A 165 0.80 12.90 21.68
C LEU A 165 1.70 14.13 21.67
N ASP A 166 2.66 14.19 22.57
CA ASP A 166 3.69 15.24 22.59
C ASP A 166 4.76 14.97 21.53
N LEU A 167 4.46 15.34 20.27
CA LEU A 167 5.31 15.08 19.13
C LEU A 167 6.13 16.31 18.74
N THR A 168 7.41 16.10 18.40
CA THR A 168 8.16 17.11 17.67
C THR A 168 7.62 17.28 16.26
N PRO A 169 7.88 18.40 15.56
CA PRO A 169 7.43 18.59 14.18
C PRO A 169 7.84 17.47 13.21
N ILE A 170 9.03 16.90 13.41
CA ILE A 170 9.55 15.78 12.63
C ILE A 170 8.78 14.50 12.93
N GLU A 171 8.53 14.19 14.20
CA GLU A 171 7.77 13.01 14.61
C GLU A 171 6.30 13.10 14.16
N PHE A 172 5.71 14.29 14.19
CA PHE A 172 4.37 14.53 13.67
C PHE A 172 4.30 14.24 12.17
N ARG A 173 5.21 14.80 11.35
CA ARG A 173 5.28 14.53 9.90
C ARG A 173 5.48 13.04 9.63
N LEU A 174 6.35 12.38 10.39
CA LEU A 174 6.60 10.95 10.28
C LEU A 174 5.33 10.12 10.57
N LEU A 175 4.65 10.41 11.68
CA LEU A 175 3.40 9.73 12.04
C LEU A 175 2.32 9.98 10.98
N ARG A 176 2.12 11.22 10.55
CA ARG A 176 1.18 11.60 9.51
C ARG A 176 1.42 10.81 8.22
N THR A 177 2.67 10.77 7.75
CA THR A 177 3.06 10.04 6.55
C THR A 177 2.77 8.55 6.67
N LEU A 178 3.19 7.93 7.77
CA LEU A 178 2.99 6.51 8.01
C LEU A 178 1.51 6.14 8.19
N ALA A 179 0.74 6.99 8.87
CA ALA A 179 -0.66 6.76 9.17
C ALA A 179 -1.60 7.13 8.01
N ALA A 180 -1.16 7.93 7.03
CA ALA A 180 -1.95 8.27 5.85
C ALA A 180 -2.34 7.02 5.03
N GLN A 181 -1.50 5.98 5.07
CA GLN A 181 -1.77 4.70 4.40
C GLN A 181 -1.34 3.54 5.32
N PRO A 182 -2.19 3.14 6.28
CA PRO A 182 -1.88 2.05 7.18
C PRO A 182 -1.60 0.75 6.39
N GLY A 183 -0.56 0.03 6.81
CA GLY A 183 -0.12 -1.20 6.15
C GLY A 183 0.83 -0.98 4.97
N ARG A 184 1.02 0.25 4.48
CA ARG A 184 2.03 0.57 3.47
C ARG A 184 3.42 0.61 4.09
N VAL A 185 4.39 0.03 3.38
CA VAL A 185 5.82 0.13 3.73
C VAL A 185 6.43 1.34 3.05
N TYR A 186 7.03 2.21 3.83
CA TYR A 186 7.79 3.36 3.35
C TYR A 186 9.28 3.10 3.49
N ALA A 187 10.04 3.26 2.41
CA ALA A 187 11.49 3.17 2.47
C ALA A 187 12.07 4.30 3.34
N ARG A 188 13.24 4.06 3.96
CA ARG A 188 13.91 5.10 4.77
C ARG A 188 14.17 6.38 4.00
N ALA A 189 14.64 6.25 2.75
CA ALA A 189 14.87 7.39 1.86
C ALA A 189 13.59 8.19 1.59
N GLN A 190 12.45 7.52 1.38
CA GLN A 190 11.15 8.17 1.18
C GLN A 190 10.71 8.95 2.43
N LEU A 191 10.85 8.34 3.61
CA LEU A 191 10.54 9.02 4.87
C LEU A 191 11.46 10.21 5.07
N LEU A 192 12.75 10.06 4.81
CA LEU A 192 13.72 11.14 4.91
C LEU A 192 13.38 12.33 4.00
N ALA A 193 13.05 12.08 2.74
CA ALA A 193 12.66 13.11 1.77
C ALA A 193 11.43 13.92 2.21
N GLN A 194 10.48 13.30 2.95
CA GLN A 194 9.29 13.98 3.46
C GLN A 194 9.51 14.70 4.80
N LEU A 195 10.61 14.41 5.50
CA LEU A 195 10.92 15.02 6.79
C LEU A 195 11.72 16.32 6.67
N HIS A 196 12.45 16.51 5.57
CA HIS A 196 13.37 17.61 5.38
C HIS A 196 13.12 18.36 4.07
N ASP A 197 12.45 19.51 4.17
CA ASP A 197 12.29 20.48 3.06
C ASP A 197 13.55 21.35 2.85
N ASP A 198 14.53 21.28 3.78
CA ASP A 198 15.58 22.30 3.91
C ASP A 198 16.93 21.89 3.32
N GLY A 199 17.01 20.83 2.52
CA GLY A 199 18.27 20.42 1.83
C GLY A 199 19.44 20.08 2.76
N ARG A 200 19.23 19.91 4.07
CA ARG A 200 20.27 19.47 5.00
C ARG A 200 20.58 18.01 4.81
N ALA A 201 21.87 17.67 4.73
CA ALA A 201 22.36 16.30 4.66
C ALA A 201 22.06 15.55 5.97
N VAL A 202 20.86 14.96 6.04
CA VAL A 202 20.47 14.10 7.16
C VAL A 202 20.55 12.65 6.67
N THR A 203 21.17 11.78 7.46
CA THR A 203 21.38 10.39 7.10
C THR A 203 20.12 9.55 7.38
N GLU A 204 19.93 8.45 6.65
CA GLU A 204 18.82 7.49 6.88
C GLU A 204 18.75 6.98 8.34
N ARG A 205 19.88 6.98 9.06
CA ARG A 205 19.93 6.65 10.50
C ARG A 205 19.14 7.62 11.37
N ALA A 206 18.92 8.86 10.91
CA ALA A 206 18.08 9.81 11.64
C ALA A 206 16.60 9.37 11.67
N VAL A 207 16.11 8.76 10.59
CA VAL A 207 14.75 8.19 10.53
C VAL A 207 14.58 7.13 11.61
N ASP A 208 15.56 6.24 11.79
CA ASP A 208 15.51 5.17 12.80
C ASP A 208 15.40 5.75 14.22
N SER A 209 16.10 6.86 14.50
CA SER A 209 16.03 7.56 15.79
C SER A 209 14.66 8.20 16.02
N HIS A 210 14.09 8.85 15.00
CA HIS A 210 12.76 9.45 15.08
C HIS A 210 11.66 8.39 15.23
N VAL A 211 11.77 7.26 14.52
CA VAL A 211 10.86 6.11 14.70
C VAL A 211 10.94 5.54 16.11
N LYS A 212 12.14 5.38 16.67
CA LYS A 212 12.32 4.91 18.05
C LYS A 212 11.61 5.83 19.06
N ASN A 213 11.80 7.14 18.92
CA ASN A 213 11.15 8.11 19.80
C ASN A 213 9.62 8.12 19.62
N LEU A 214 9.15 8.06 18.39
CA LEU A 214 7.73 8.02 18.08
C LEU A 214 7.05 6.75 18.65
N ARG A 215 7.69 5.59 18.51
CA ARG A 215 7.21 4.33 19.14
C ARG A 215 7.04 4.47 20.65
N ARG A 216 8.04 5.02 21.34
CA ARG A 216 7.98 5.26 22.79
C ARG A 216 6.80 6.16 23.16
N LYS A 217 6.53 7.21 22.39
CA LYS A 217 5.41 8.14 22.67
C LYS A 217 4.05 7.49 22.41
N LEU A 218 3.94 6.69 21.36
CA LEU A 218 2.74 5.89 21.08
C LEU A 218 2.50 4.86 22.18
N GLU A 219 3.54 4.19 22.65
CA GLU A 219 3.46 3.23 23.75
C GLU A 219 3.00 3.90 25.07
N GLN A 220 3.54 5.07 25.38
CA GLN A 220 3.12 5.88 26.54
C GLN A 220 1.65 6.30 26.46
N ALA A 221 1.10 6.47 25.27
CA ALA A 221 -0.30 6.77 25.02
C ALA A 221 -1.20 5.50 24.90
N GLY A 222 -0.64 4.32 25.19
CA GLY A 222 -1.40 3.06 25.14
C GLY A 222 -1.60 2.47 23.74
N ALA A 223 -0.92 2.99 22.73
CA ALA A 223 -1.04 2.49 21.34
C ALA A 223 -0.35 1.14 21.11
N GLY A 224 0.56 0.76 21.99
CA GLY A 224 1.46 -0.39 21.79
C GLY A 224 2.67 -0.07 20.88
N ALA A 225 3.82 -0.67 21.21
CA ALA A 225 5.08 -0.44 20.48
C ALA A 225 5.04 -0.98 19.03
N ASP A 226 4.14 -1.92 18.75
CA ASP A 226 4.06 -2.63 17.45
C ASP A 226 3.30 -1.87 16.36
N ARG A 227 2.74 -0.68 16.65
CA ARG A 227 2.03 0.13 15.66
C ARG A 227 2.90 0.59 14.51
N ILE A 228 4.19 0.81 14.74
CA ILE A 228 5.15 1.09 13.68
C ILE A 228 6.09 -0.10 13.59
N ARG A 229 5.95 -0.90 12.53
CA ARG A 229 6.80 -2.07 12.30
C ARG A 229 7.98 -1.74 11.40
N ALA A 230 9.16 -2.26 11.75
CA ALA A 230 10.31 -2.26 10.87
C ALA A 230 10.22 -3.43 9.91
N ILE A 231 10.41 -3.17 8.63
CA ILE A 231 10.57 -4.18 7.59
C ILE A 231 12.06 -4.24 7.27
N TYR A 232 12.67 -5.36 7.63
CA TYR A 232 14.12 -5.52 7.54
C TYR A 232 14.63 -5.22 6.13
N GLY A 233 15.68 -4.40 6.02
CA GLY A 233 16.29 -4.00 4.75
C GLY A 233 15.48 -2.99 3.92
N VAL A 234 14.22 -2.67 4.30
CA VAL A 234 13.33 -1.81 3.49
C VAL A 234 13.01 -0.50 4.22
N GLY A 235 12.33 -0.54 5.35
CA GLY A 235 11.85 0.67 6.00
C GLY A 235 10.82 0.42 7.09
N TYR A 236 9.76 1.23 7.13
CA TYR A 236 8.77 1.21 8.20
C TYR A 236 7.34 1.22 7.68
N ARG A 237 6.44 0.66 8.47
CA ARG A 237 5.00 0.57 8.22
C ARG A 237 4.22 0.88 9.49
N PHE A 238 3.08 1.55 9.35
CA PHE A 238 2.11 1.75 10.43
C PHE A 238 0.97 0.72 10.30
N ASP A 239 0.66 0.04 11.40
CA ASP A 239 -0.46 -0.89 11.50
C ASP A 239 -1.57 -0.23 12.36
N ALA A 240 -2.75 0.01 11.76
CA ALA A 240 -3.89 0.69 12.39
C ALA A 240 -4.56 -0.16 13.48
#